data_3003b3c4905dfff2ee4529fb65b7e6aa
#
_entry.id   3003b3c4905dfff2ee4529fb65b7e6aa
#
_cell.length_a   1.000
_cell.length_b   1.000
_cell.length_c   1.000
_cell.angle_alpha   90.00
_cell.angle_beta   90.00
_cell.angle_gamma   90.00
#
_symmetry.space_group_name_H-M   'P 1'
#
loop_
_entity.id
_entity.type
_entity.pdbx_description
1 polymer ?
#
loop_
_entity_poly.entity_id
_entity_poly.type
_entity_poly.pdbx_seq_one_letter_code
_entity_poly.pdbx_strand_id
1 'polypeptide(L)'
;MERRELRRIRDGWIIGGKIEMKSNQRKRGTQTSSFGAPGRVNHDSTAFYTSKLYEGLPHERKVEYTEKNISLQFLDKIFCKSSEKMDELPDNSVHLMVTSPPYNVGKEYDEDFTLATYLNFLKGVWKEVHRVLVPGGRACINIANLGRKPYIPLHAFIVNDMVDLGFLMRGEIIWNKSSSASPSTAWGSWLSASNPTLRDIHEYILVFSKDLFSRKNINKRQNTISKEEFLEFTKSVWTFPAERARNVGHPAPFPVELPYRLIQLYTYENEVVLDPFMGSGQAAIASIKTNRHYIGYDIDETYVKLADNRIRDFSMEFDSPTLFEYDNPHSAPS
;
A
#
# COMPACT_ATOMS: atom_id res chain seq x y z
N MET A 1 27.81 47.09 45.91
CA MET A 1 26.99 46.37 44.92
C MET A 1 26.76 44.96 45.45
N GLU A 2 25.65 44.76 46.14
CA GLU A 2 25.28 43.47 46.71
C GLU A 2 24.68 42.57 45.65
N ARG A 3 25.28 41.41 45.43
CA ARG A 3 24.68 40.33 44.63
C ARG A 3 23.56 39.67 45.43
N ARG A 4 22.32 39.86 45.03
CA ARG A 4 21.18 39.09 45.58
C ARG A 4 21.25 37.67 45.02
N GLU A 5 21.48 36.68 45.89
CA GLU A 5 21.37 35.26 45.55
C GLU A 5 19.91 34.88 45.29
N LEU A 6 19.65 34.30 44.12
CA LEU A 6 18.38 33.67 43.74
C LEU A 6 18.37 32.24 44.26
N ARG A 7 17.50 31.92 45.21
CA ARG A 7 17.24 30.53 45.64
C ARG A 7 16.09 29.94 44.83
N ARG A 8 16.36 28.79 44.24
CA ARG A 8 15.36 27.99 43.52
C ARG A 8 14.62 27.09 44.50
N ILE A 9 13.32 27.27 44.63
CA ILE A 9 12.44 26.34 45.34
C ILE A 9 11.60 25.61 44.30
N ARG A 10 11.31 24.35 44.53
CA ARG A 10 10.49 23.53 43.64
C ARG A 10 9.24 24.32 43.22
N ASP A 11 9.08 24.53 41.90
CA ASP A 11 7.90 25.09 41.26
C ASP A 11 7.67 26.63 41.30
N GLY A 12 8.66 27.47 41.63
CA GLY A 12 8.49 28.94 41.59
C GLY A 12 9.77 29.76 41.82
N TRP A 13 9.72 31.08 41.46
CA TRP A 13 10.78 32.06 41.76
C TRP A 13 10.23 33.10 42.73
N ILE A 14 11.03 33.50 43.73
CA ILE A 14 10.67 34.59 44.63
C ILE A 14 11.40 35.84 44.21
N ILE A 15 10.64 36.87 43.86
CA ILE A 15 11.11 38.24 43.62
C ILE A 15 10.33 39.15 44.56
N GLY A 16 11.03 39.77 45.52
CA GLY A 16 10.45 40.84 46.33
C GLY A 16 9.27 40.49 47.24
N GLY A 17 9.24 39.29 47.82
CA GLY A 17 8.27 38.94 48.87
C GLY A 17 6.82 38.61 48.40
N LYS A 18 6.57 38.54 47.12
CA LYS A 18 5.31 38.00 46.56
C LYS A 18 5.56 36.72 45.80
N ILE A 19 4.85 35.65 46.17
CA ILE A 19 4.83 34.39 45.43
C ILE A 19 3.88 34.59 44.26
N GLU A 20 4.40 34.82 43.04
CA GLU A 20 3.61 34.65 41.83
C GLU A 20 3.56 33.15 41.50
N MET A 21 2.47 32.50 41.85
CA MET A 21 2.15 31.18 41.29
C MET A 21 1.73 31.37 39.84
N LYS A 22 2.65 31.07 38.89
CA LYS A 22 2.22 30.86 37.51
C LYS A 22 1.25 29.70 37.57
N SER A 23 0.00 29.97 37.22
CA SER A 23 -0.99 28.94 36.97
C SER A 23 -0.46 28.04 35.86
N ASN A 24 0.02 26.86 36.25
CA ASN A 24 0.38 25.81 35.30
C ASN A 24 -0.93 25.28 34.71
N GLN A 25 -1.51 26.02 33.79
CA GLN A 25 -2.50 25.44 32.89
C GLN A 25 -1.74 24.34 32.15
N ARG A 26 -1.89 23.09 32.59
CA ARG A 26 -1.46 21.91 31.86
C ARG A 26 -2.12 22.03 30.49
N LYS A 27 -1.35 22.44 29.47
CA LYS A 27 -1.78 22.30 28.08
C LYS A 27 -2.18 20.84 27.92
N ARG A 28 -3.46 20.59 27.71
CA ARG A 28 -3.96 19.26 27.39
C ARG A 28 -3.39 18.89 26.00
N GLY A 29 -2.40 18.02 25.96
CA GLY A 29 -1.75 17.50 24.78
C GLY A 29 -0.23 17.43 24.95
N THR A 30 0.39 16.45 24.34
CA THR A 30 1.86 16.30 24.23
C THR A 30 2.31 16.97 22.94
N GLN A 31 3.37 17.80 23.00
CA GLN A 31 4.03 18.30 21.79
C GLN A 31 4.71 17.13 21.05
N THR A 32 4.68 17.14 19.72
CA THR A 32 5.37 16.16 18.89
C THR A 32 6.85 16.14 19.20
N SER A 33 7.38 14.94 19.30
CA SER A 33 8.81 14.74 19.11
C SER A 33 9.18 15.06 17.66
N SER A 34 10.44 15.42 17.43
CA SER A 34 10.99 15.79 16.12
C SER A 34 10.84 14.73 15.01
N PHE A 35 10.32 13.57 15.29
CA PHE A 35 10.14 12.47 14.34
C PHE A 35 8.69 12.10 14.05
N GLY A 36 7.73 13.01 14.24
CA GLY A 36 6.41 12.92 13.66
C GLY A 36 5.65 11.59 13.80
N ALA A 37 6.04 10.73 14.73
CA ALA A 37 5.23 9.58 15.05
C ALA A 37 3.84 10.10 15.43
N PRO A 38 2.76 9.61 14.79
CA PRO A 38 1.41 10.02 15.16
C PRO A 38 1.26 9.77 16.64
N GLY A 39 1.13 10.88 17.35
CA GLY A 39 1.07 10.85 18.79
C GLY A 39 -0.15 10.09 19.23
N ARG A 40 -0.18 9.85 20.50
CA ARG A 40 -1.34 9.34 21.22
C ARG A 40 -2.54 10.25 20.99
N VAL A 41 -3.73 9.77 21.20
CA VAL A 41 -4.97 10.56 21.20
C VAL A 41 -4.74 11.92 21.90
N ASN A 42 -5.09 13.03 21.22
CA ASN A 42 -4.84 14.42 21.62
C ASN A 42 -3.41 14.96 21.39
N HIS A 43 -2.63 14.37 20.52
CA HIS A 43 -1.32 14.88 20.15
C HIS A 43 -1.46 15.95 19.06
N ASP A 44 -0.99 17.16 19.35
CA ASP A 44 -0.95 18.25 18.35
C ASP A 44 0.37 18.20 17.58
N SER A 45 0.28 17.76 16.32
CA SER A 45 1.43 17.67 15.41
C SER A 45 1.50 18.83 14.40
N THR A 46 0.63 19.83 14.51
CA THR A 46 0.51 20.93 13.55
C THR A 46 1.86 21.65 13.35
N ALA A 47 2.57 21.98 14.43
CA ALA A 47 3.88 22.65 14.36
C ALA A 47 4.94 21.84 13.59
N PHE A 48 4.86 20.51 13.61
CA PHE A 48 5.77 19.66 12.85
C PHE A 48 5.44 19.72 11.35
N TYR A 49 4.18 19.52 10.96
CA TYR A 49 3.75 19.51 9.55
C TYR A 49 3.72 20.90 8.89
N THR A 50 3.78 21.99 9.65
CA THR A 50 3.95 23.35 9.14
C THR A 50 5.40 23.82 9.09
N SER A 51 6.36 22.95 9.41
CA SER A 51 7.78 23.28 9.33
C SER A 51 8.27 23.40 7.89
N LYS A 52 9.39 24.10 7.66
CA LYS A 52 10.02 24.26 6.35
C LYS A 52 10.36 22.95 5.65
N LEU A 53 10.50 21.86 6.40
CA LEU A 53 10.76 20.52 5.85
C LEU A 53 9.62 20.05 4.92
N TYR A 54 8.39 20.51 5.18
CA TYR A 54 7.21 20.14 4.41
C TYR A 54 6.86 21.16 3.31
N GLU A 55 7.63 22.24 3.20
CA GLU A 55 7.43 23.25 2.16
C GLU A 55 7.66 22.64 0.76
N GLY A 56 6.71 22.83 -0.14
CA GLY A 56 6.78 22.28 -1.51
C GLY A 56 6.36 20.81 -1.67
N LEU A 57 6.07 20.09 -0.58
CA LEU A 57 5.52 18.74 -0.69
C LEU A 57 4.02 18.79 -1.05
N PRO A 58 3.50 17.73 -1.73
CA PRO A 58 2.07 17.62 -1.99
C PRO A 58 1.25 17.61 -0.70
N HIS A 59 0.18 18.40 -0.68
CA HIS A 59 -0.75 18.49 0.44
C HIS A 59 -2.15 18.03 0.02
N GLU A 60 -3.01 17.76 1.00
CA GLU A 60 -4.42 17.47 0.72
C GLU A 60 -5.04 18.57 -0.13
N ARG A 61 -5.76 18.15 -1.15
CA ARG A 61 -6.56 19.06 -1.97
C ARG A 61 -7.93 19.29 -1.34
N LYS A 62 -8.45 20.50 -1.44
CA LYS A 62 -9.83 20.80 -1.05
C LYS A 62 -10.78 20.29 -2.13
N VAL A 63 -11.02 18.99 -2.14
CA VAL A 63 -11.95 18.33 -3.06
C VAL A 63 -13.13 17.75 -2.30
N GLU A 64 -14.30 17.78 -2.94
CA GLU A 64 -15.45 17.05 -2.44
C GLU A 64 -15.28 15.56 -2.74
N TYR A 65 -15.63 14.70 -1.77
CA TYR A 65 -15.63 13.27 -1.99
C TYR A 65 -16.72 12.92 -3.00
N THR A 66 -16.32 12.32 -4.11
CA THR A 66 -17.19 11.81 -5.15
C THR A 66 -16.86 10.35 -5.43
N GLU A 67 -17.90 9.54 -5.60
CA GLU A 67 -17.80 8.13 -5.97
C GLU A 67 -18.81 7.84 -7.08
N LYS A 68 -18.35 7.32 -8.21
CA LYS A 68 -19.20 6.93 -9.34
C LYS A 68 -19.29 5.41 -9.40
N ASN A 69 -20.48 4.92 -9.71
CA ASN A 69 -20.69 3.49 -9.89
C ASN A 69 -20.08 2.99 -11.20
N ILE A 70 -19.45 1.83 -11.15
CA ILE A 70 -19.04 1.06 -12.33
C ILE A 70 -20.23 0.22 -12.79
N SER A 71 -20.43 0.12 -14.11
CA SER A 71 -21.45 -0.75 -14.66
C SER A 71 -21.19 -2.21 -14.27
N LEU A 72 -22.23 -2.94 -13.85
CA LEU A 72 -22.14 -4.35 -13.42
C LEU A 72 -21.48 -5.25 -14.46
N GLN A 73 -21.63 -4.94 -15.74
CA GLN A 73 -20.98 -5.68 -16.83
C GLN A 73 -19.44 -5.60 -16.82
N PHE A 74 -18.85 -4.65 -16.10
CA PHE A 74 -17.40 -4.43 -16.01
C PHE A 74 -16.82 -4.87 -14.67
N LEU A 75 -17.67 -5.15 -13.66
CA LEU A 75 -17.22 -5.68 -12.38
C LEU A 75 -16.78 -7.14 -12.51
N ASP A 76 -15.82 -7.54 -11.69
CA ASP A 76 -15.30 -8.90 -11.59
C ASP A 76 -14.81 -9.47 -12.93
N LYS A 77 -14.05 -8.61 -13.66
CA LYS A 77 -13.50 -8.92 -14.99
C LYS A 77 -12.05 -8.54 -15.15
N ILE A 78 -11.40 -9.28 -16.05
CA ILE A 78 -10.05 -8.99 -16.53
C ILE A 78 -10.15 -8.59 -18.00
N PHE A 79 -9.60 -7.43 -18.34
CA PHE A 79 -9.56 -6.91 -19.71
C PHE A 79 -8.21 -7.22 -20.35
N CYS A 80 -8.23 -7.89 -21.51
CA CYS A 80 -7.03 -8.19 -22.30
C CYS A 80 -6.62 -6.97 -23.13
N LYS A 81 -6.04 -5.96 -22.47
CA LYS A 81 -5.57 -4.70 -23.10
C LYS A 81 -4.63 -3.93 -22.17
N SER A 82 -3.92 -2.93 -22.72
CA SER A 82 -3.09 -2.02 -21.92
C SER A 82 -3.92 -1.21 -20.93
N SER A 83 -3.41 -1.10 -19.71
CA SER A 83 -3.97 -0.26 -18.63
C SER A 83 -3.61 1.23 -18.74
N GLU A 84 -2.88 1.64 -19.79
CA GLU A 84 -2.65 3.07 -20.06
C GLU A 84 -3.94 3.82 -20.41
N LYS A 85 -5.02 3.08 -20.70
CA LYS A 85 -6.34 3.62 -21.01
C LYS A 85 -7.44 2.70 -20.48
N MET A 86 -8.12 3.11 -19.42
CA MET A 86 -9.15 2.36 -18.71
C MET A 86 -10.55 2.94 -19.01
N ASP A 87 -10.98 2.92 -20.29
CA ASP A 87 -12.24 3.54 -20.74
C ASP A 87 -13.49 2.92 -20.07
N GLU A 88 -13.40 1.69 -19.58
CA GLU A 88 -14.46 0.97 -18.87
C GLU A 88 -14.75 1.58 -17.48
N LEU A 89 -13.78 2.32 -16.94
CA LEU A 89 -13.84 2.85 -15.58
C LEU A 89 -14.12 4.36 -15.57
N PRO A 90 -15.21 4.80 -14.94
CA PRO A 90 -15.45 6.20 -14.67
C PRO A 90 -14.39 6.80 -13.74
N ASP A 91 -14.20 8.12 -13.81
CA ASP A 91 -13.42 8.83 -12.81
C ASP A 91 -14.00 8.60 -11.41
N ASN A 92 -13.15 8.47 -10.40
CA ASN A 92 -13.56 8.30 -9.01
C ASN A 92 -14.50 7.10 -8.80
N SER A 93 -14.11 5.92 -9.26
CA SER A 93 -14.93 4.70 -9.17
C SER A 93 -14.22 3.52 -8.49
N VAL A 94 -12.91 3.60 -8.31
CA VAL A 94 -12.07 2.55 -7.71
C VAL A 94 -11.60 2.99 -6.32
N HIS A 95 -11.53 2.06 -5.38
CA HIS A 95 -11.24 2.37 -3.98
C HIS A 95 -9.79 2.06 -3.60
N LEU A 96 -9.23 1.01 -4.19
CA LEU A 96 -7.85 0.57 -3.98
C LEU A 96 -7.27 0.05 -5.30
N MET A 97 -6.06 0.47 -5.61
CA MET A 97 -5.22 -0.19 -6.60
C MET A 97 -4.11 -0.96 -5.89
N VAL A 98 -3.95 -2.24 -6.20
CA VAL A 98 -2.84 -3.09 -5.74
C VAL A 98 -2.22 -3.77 -6.93
N THR A 99 -0.92 -3.61 -7.12
CA THR A 99 -0.24 -4.20 -8.28
C THR A 99 1.25 -4.41 -8.03
N SER A 100 1.85 -5.23 -8.91
CA SER A 100 3.29 -5.31 -9.13
C SER A 100 3.53 -5.17 -10.63
N PRO A 101 4.07 -4.06 -11.11
CA PRO A 101 4.28 -3.85 -12.54
C PRO A 101 5.33 -4.81 -13.09
N PRO A 102 5.35 -5.09 -14.41
CA PRO A 102 6.40 -5.88 -15.05
C PRO A 102 7.77 -5.21 -14.84
N TYR A 103 8.81 -6.00 -14.57
CA TYR A 103 10.12 -5.45 -14.20
C TYR A 103 11.03 -5.09 -15.37
N ASN A 104 10.62 -5.35 -16.62
CA ASN A 104 11.41 -5.13 -17.83
C ASN A 104 12.83 -5.75 -17.73
N VAL A 105 12.90 -7.00 -17.31
CA VAL A 105 14.17 -7.71 -17.07
C VAL A 105 14.48 -8.79 -18.13
N GLY A 106 13.94 -8.65 -19.33
CA GLY A 106 14.16 -9.58 -20.44
C GLY A 106 13.47 -10.93 -20.28
N LYS A 107 12.32 -10.99 -19.61
CA LYS A 107 11.44 -12.15 -19.60
C LYS A 107 10.59 -12.17 -20.86
N GLU A 108 9.97 -13.29 -21.19
CA GLU A 108 9.21 -13.52 -22.44
C GLU A 108 8.10 -12.49 -22.72
N TYR A 109 7.64 -11.76 -21.69
CA TYR A 109 6.60 -10.74 -21.77
C TYR A 109 7.13 -9.30 -21.62
N ASP A 110 8.46 -9.12 -21.43
CA ASP A 110 9.07 -7.79 -21.29
C ASP A 110 9.54 -7.30 -22.66
N GLU A 111 9.10 -6.12 -23.08
CA GLU A 111 9.74 -5.39 -24.18
C GLU A 111 11.10 -4.87 -23.72
N ASP A 112 12.08 -4.74 -24.66
CA ASP A 112 13.42 -4.21 -24.37
C ASP A 112 13.39 -2.67 -24.28
N PHE A 113 12.71 -2.16 -23.24
CA PHE A 113 12.60 -0.74 -22.97
C PHE A 113 13.87 -0.19 -22.32
N THR A 114 14.24 1.04 -22.69
CA THR A 114 15.15 1.82 -21.84
C THR A 114 14.48 2.14 -20.49
N LEU A 115 15.27 2.41 -19.45
CA LEU A 115 14.70 2.82 -18.15
C LEU A 115 13.74 4.02 -18.30
N ALA A 116 14.11 5.01 -19.12
CA ALA A 116 13.27 6.19 -19.35
C ALA A 116 11.93 5.83 -20.03
N THR A 117 11.96 4.96 -21.05
CA THR A 117 10.74 4.51 -21.75
C THR A 117 9.85 3.70 -20.82
N TYR A 118 10.45 2.81 -20.03
CA TYR A 118 9.72 2.01 -19.03
C TYR A 118 9.04 2.90 -17.98
N LEU A 119 9.74 3.87 -17.41
CA LEU A 119 9.16 4.80 -16.44
C LEU A 119 8.04 5.65 -17.05
N ASN A 120 8.21 6.11 -18.30
CA ASN A 120 7.15 6.83 -19.01
C ASN A 120 5.90 5.99 -19.24
N PHE A 121 6.05 4.73 -19.62
CA PHE A 121 4.95 3.77 -19.72
C PHE A 121 4.21 3.65 -18.38
N LEU A 122 4.94 3.37 -17.29
CA LEU A 122 4.35 3.29 -15.97
C LEU A 122 3.64 4.58 -15.55
N LYS A 123 4.24 5.74 -15.87
CA LYS A 123 3.62 7.05 -15.58
C LYS A 123 2.30 7.25 -16.31
N GLY A 124 2.15 6.70 -17.53
CA GLY A 124 0.88 6.63 -18.25
C GLY A 124 -0.18 5.86 -17.46
N VAL A 125 0.17 4.67 -16.98
CA VAL A 125 -0.72 3.85 -16.15
C VAL A 125 -1.08 4.53 -14.83
N TRP A 126 -0.09 5.12 -14.13
CA TRP A 126 -0.34 5.82 -12.86
C TRP A 126 -1.26 7.03 -13.02
N LYS A 127 -1.23 7.71 -14.17
CA LYS A 127 -2.15 8.80 -14.51
C LYS A 127 -3.59 8.29 -14.61
N GLU A 128 -3.82 7.15 -15.26
CA GLU A 128 -5.15 6.52 -15.32
C GLU A 128 -5.60 6.02 -13.93
N VAL A 129 -4.70 5.42 -13.16
CA VAL A 129 -4.97 5.03 -11.78
C VAL A 129 -5.40 6.25 -10.95
N HIS A 130 -4.71 7.41 -11.10
CA HIS A 130 -5.11 8.64 -10.42
C HIS A 130 -6.52 9.08 -10.83
N ARG A 131 -6.85 8.98 -12.12
CA ARG A 131 -8.18 9.35 -12.64
C ARG A 131 -9.29 8.50 -12.01
N VAL A 132 -9.11 7.17 -12.01
CA VAL A 132 -10.17 6.24 -11.60
C VAL A 132 -10.31 6.08 -10.09
N LEU A 133 -9.27 6.33 -9.29
CA LEU A 133 -9.37 6.25 -7.83
C LEU A 133 -10.32 7.33 -7.27
N VAL A 134 -11.10 6.97 -6.27
CA VAL A 134 -11.88 7.93 -5.47
C VAL A 134 -10.96 8.85 -4.64
N PRO A 135 -11.38 10.07 -4.28
CA PRO A 135 -10.60 10.90 -3.36
C PRO A 135 -10.35 10.16 -2.02
N GLY A 136 -9.10 10.07 -1.60
CA GLY A 136 -8.68 9.28 -0.45
C GLY A 136 -8.51 7.78 -0.71
N GLY A 137 -8.80 7.30 -1.93
CA GLY A 137 -8.48 5.94 -2.39
C GLY A 137 -6.98 5.67 -2.36
N ARG A 138 -6.59 4.41 -2.23
CA ARG A 138 -5.18 4.02 -2.10
C ARG A 138 -4.64 3.43 -3.39
N ALA A 139 -3.37 3.78 -3.68
CA ALA A 139 -2.55 3.07 -4.67
C ALA A 139 -1.39 2.40 -3.95
N CYS A 140 -1.30 1.08 -4.06
CA CYS A 140 -0.28 0.25 -3.43
C CYS A 140 0.52 -0.48 -4.51
N ILE A 141 1.82 -0.18 -4.61
CA ILE A 141 2.70 -0.71 -5.65
C ILE A 141 3.77 -1.57 -5.00
N ASN A 142 3.75 -2.87 -5.30
CA ASN A 142 4.83 -3.77 -4.90
C ASN A 142 5.94 -3.72 -5.95
N ILE A 143 7.18 -3.45 -5.55
CA ILE A 143 8.32 -3.32 -6.46
C ILE A 143 9.62 -3.79 -5.82
N ALA A 144 10.40 -4.58 -6.57
CA ALA A 144 11.79 -4.87 -6.26
C ALA A 144 12.72 -3.89 -7.00
N ASN A 145 13.89 -3.67 -6.45
CA ASN A 145 14.98 -2.99 -7.16
C ASN A 145 15.76 -3.97 -8.02
N LEU A 146 16.40 -3.49 -9.06
CA LEU A 146 17.03 -4.31 -10.09
C LEU A 146 18.54 -4.11 -10.18
N GLY A 147 19.21 -5.12 -10.73
CA GLY A 147 20.60 -5.04 -11.08
C GLY A 147 21.57 -4.96 -9.90
N ARG A 148 22.86 -4.88 -10.23
CA ARG A 148 23.95 -4.75 -9.26
C ARG A 148 25.10 -3.90 -9.84
N LYS A 149 25.12 -3.76 -11.16
CA LYS A 149 26.22 -3.10 -11.88
C LYS A 149 25.70 -2.33 -13.11
N PRO A 150 25.04 -1.19 -12.93
CA PRO A 150 24.61 -0.51 -11.70
C PRO A 150 23.38 -1.13 -11.02
N TYR A 151 23.12 -0.73 -9.78
CA TYR A 151 21.88 -0.99 -9.07
C TYR A 151 20.83 0.06 -9.47
N ILE A 152 19.63 -0.39 -9.83
CA ILE A 152 18.52 0.49 -10.23
C ILE A 152 17.48 0.53 -9.10
N PRO A 153 17.39 1.66 -8.38
CA PRO A 153 16.43 1.82 -7.29
C PRO A 153 15.03 2.17 -7.84
N LEU A 154 14.33 1.21 -8.46
CA LEU A 154 13.04 1.44 -9.09
C LEU A 154 12.02 2.06 -8.15
N HIS A 155 12.00 1.65 -6.88
CA HIS A 155 11.09 2.22 -5.88
C HIS A 155 11.23 3.75 -5.78
N ALA A 156 12.45 4.29 -5.84
CA ALA A 156 12.68 5.73 -5.74
C ALA A 156 12.18 6.49 -6.98
N PHE A 157 12.36 5.93 -8.17
CA PHE A 157 11.83 6.53 -9.41
C PHE A 157 10.31 6.55 -9.40
N ILE A 158 9.66 5.44 -9.00
CA ILE A 158 8.21 5.35 -8.90
C ILE A 158 7.66 6.33 -7.85
N VAL A 159 8.33 6.48 -6.70
CA VAL A 159 7.91 7.47 -5.68
C VAL A 159 7.90 8.87 -6.27
N ASN A 160 8.94 9.27 -7.00
CA ASN A 160 9.01 10.59 -7.63
C ASN A 160 7.89 10.77 -8.66
N ASP A 161 7.67 9.80 -9.55
CA ASP A 161 6.62 9.88 -10.56
C ASP A 161 5.22 9.97 -9.95
N MET A 162 4.94 9.21 -8.89
CA MET A 162 3.66 9.25 -8.19
C MET A 162 3.41 10.60 -7.50
N VAL A 163 4.45 11.15 -6.87
CA VAL A 163 4.39 12.48 -6.22
C VAL A 163 4.19 13.58 -7.27
N ASP A 164 4.88 13.52 -8.40
CA ASP A 164 4.74 14.45 -9.52
C ASP A 164 3.32 14.43 -10.13
N LEU A 165 2.67 13.27 -10.15
CA LEU A 165 1.28 13.10 -10.58
C LEU A 165 0.27 13.64 -9.55
N GLY A 166 0.73 14.03 -8.36
CA GLY A 166 -0.11 14.62 -7.31
C GLY A 166 -0.64 13.63 -6.30
N PHE A 167 -0.12 12.39 -6.27
CA PHE A 167 -0.41 11.47 -5.19
C PHE A 167 0.25 11.91 -3.88
N LEU A 168 -0.42 11.64 -2.77
CA LEU A 168 0.10 11.85 -1.42
C LEU A 168 0.76 10.56 -0.93
N MET A 169 2.07 10.56 -0.70
CA MET A 169 2.73 9.38 -0.13
C MET A 169 2.27 9.15 1.31
N ARG A 170 1.88 7.91 1.62
CA ARG A 170 1.39 7.50 2.95
C ARG A 170 2.42 6.73 3.76
N GLY A 171 3.42 6.17 3.10
CA GLY A 171 4.49 5.39 3.67
C GLY A 171 4.92 4.26 2.74
N GLU A 172 5.80 3.43 3.26
CA GLU A 172 6.23 2.20 2.59
C GLU A 172 6.21 1.04 3.56
N ILE A 173 5.98 -0.16 3.04
CA ILE A 173 6.05 -1.40 3.76
C ILE A 173 7.18 -2.22 3.16
N ILE A 174 8.04 -2.76 3.99
CA ILE A 174 9.08 -3.70 3.58
C ILE A 174 8.50 -5.12 3.66
N TRP A 175 8.29 -5.75 2.51
CA TRP A 175 7.94 -7.16 2.48
C TRP A 175 9.22 -8.00 2.54
N ASN A 176 9.50 -8.54 3.71
CA ASN A 176 10.64 -9.40 3.98
C ASN A 176 10.34 -10.85 3.56
N LYS A 177 11.04 -11.31 2.52
CA LYS A 177 10.96 -12.67 1.95
C LYS A 177 12.01 -13.63 2.51
N SER A 178 12.70 -13.27 3.58
CA SER A 178 13.86 -14.04 4.10
C SER A 178 13.55 -15.48 4.42
N SER A 179 12.31 -15.82 4.77
CA SER A 179 11.85 -17.20 4.95
C SER A 179 11.93 -18.07 3.70
N SER A 180 11.99 -17.45 2.51
CA SER A 180 12.14 -18.12 1.21
C SER A 180 13.58 -18.07 0.68
N ALA A 181 14.49 -17.35 1.35
CA ALA A 181 15.86 -17.15 0.88
C ALA A 181 16.79 -18.25 1.40
N SER A 182 17.28 -19.11 0.51
CA SER A 182 18.29 -20.09 0.85
C SER A 182 19.68 -19.46 1.02
N PRO A 183 20.57 -20.05 1.84
CA PRO A 183 21.97 -19.66 1.89
C PRO A 183 22.63 -19.80 0.52
N SER A 184 23.43 -18.81 0.11
CA SER A 184 24.18 -18.85 -1.14
C SER A 184 25.52 -18.15 -0.99
N THR A 185 26.57 -18.73 -1.54
CA THR A 185 27.92 -18.17 -1.62
C THR A 185 28.18 -17.48 -2.97
N ALA A 186 27.22 -17.48 -3.89
CA ALA A 186 27.35 -17.00 -5.27
C ALA A 186 27.24 -15.47 -5.41
N TRP A 187 27.29 -14.71 -4.31
CA TRP A 187 27.01 -13.27 -4.30
C TRP A 187 28.28 -12.45 -4.06
N GLY A 188 29.04 -12.27 -5.11
CA GLY A 188 30.26 -11.47 -5.07
C GLY A 188 31.44 -12.22 -4.44
N SER A 189 32.35 -11.50 -3.79
CA SER A 189 33.51 -12.10 -3.13
C SER A 189 33.11 -12.76 -1.80
N TRP A 190 33.45 -14.05 -1.67
CA TRP A 190 33.22 -14.79 -0.42
C TRP A 190 34.28 -14.42 0.62
N LEU A 191 33.84 -14.04 1.82
CA LEU A 191 34.70 -13.67 2.95
C LEU A 191 35.78 -12.64 2.62
N SER A 192 35.59 -11.80 1.63
CA SER A 192 36.52 -10.79 1.17
C SER A 192 35.83 -9.44 0.98
N ALA A 193 36.47 -8.38 1.44
CA ALA A 193 36.01 -7.01 1.26
C ALA A 193 36.16 -6.48 -0.17
N SER A 194 36.73 -7.29 -1.09
CA SER A 194 37.00 -6.83 -2.46
C SER A 194 35.72 -6.51 -3.26
N ASN A 195 34.67 -7.30 -3.12
CA ASN A 195 33.38 -7.09 -3.80
C ASN A 195 32.23 -7.92 -3.19
N PRO A 196 31.88 -7.76 -1.90
CA PRO A 196 30.71 -8.43 -1.34
C PRO A 196 29.45 -7.86 -1.97
N THR A 197 28.52 -8.72 -2.40
CA THR A 197 27.26 -8.31 -3.01
C THR A 197 26.09 -8.55 -2.06
N LEU A 198 25.26 -7.52 -1.85
CA LEU A 198 24.05 -7.65 -1.05
C LEU A 198 23.02 -8.50 -1.79
N ARG A 199 22.31 -9.35 -1.05
CA ARG A 199 21.18 -10.13 -1.56
C ARG A 199 19.89 -9.40 -1.19
N ASP A 200 19.05 -9.09 -2.17
CA ASP A 200 17.73 -8.53 -1.91
C ASP A 200 16.78 -9.64 -1.47
N ILE A 201 16.49 -9.63 -0.20
CA ILE A 201 15.54 -10.56 0.43
C ILE A 201 14.21 -9.86 0.77
N HIS A 202 13.98 -8.69 0.20
CA HIS A 202 12.78 -7.90 0.42
C HIS A 202 12.30 -7.23 -0.87
N GLU A 203 11.07 -6.77 -0.85
CA GLU A 203 10.48 -5.84 -1.81
C GLU A 203 9.84 -4.68 -1.06
N TYR A 204 9.53 -3.62 -1.80
CA TYR A 204 8.90 -2.41 -1.27
C TYR A 204 7.43 -2.40 -1.69
N ILE A 205 6.53 -2.16 -0.75
CA ILE A 205 5.13 -1.87 -1.04
C ILE A 205 4.95 -0.38 -0.77
N LEU A 206 4.87 0.40 -1.85
CA LEU A 206 4.74 1.86 -1.79
C LEU A 206 3.26 2.21 -1.66
N VAL A 207 2.89 2.99 -0.64
CA VAL A 207 1.49 3.32 -0.33
C VAL A 207 1.23 4.79 -0.58
N PHE A 208 0.30 5.09 -1.48
CA PHE A 208 -0.12 6.44 -1.83
C PHE A 208 -1.62 6.64 -1.63
N SER A 209 -2.04 7.89 -1.62
CA SER A 209 -3.45 8.30 -1.57
C SER A 209 -3.74 9.37 -2.62
N LYS A 210 -4.91 9.31 -3.23
CA LYS A 210 -5.37 10.37 -4.14
C LYS A 210 -5.98 11.52 -3.34
N ASP A 211 -5.53 12.74 -3.57
CA ASP A 211 -6.07 14.03 -3.09
C ASP A 211 -6.24 14.18 -1.57
N LEU A 212 -6.69 13.17 -0.84
CA LEU A 212 -7.02 13.21 0.59
C LEU A 212 -6.26 12.13 1.38
N PHE A 213 -5.86 12.44 2.62
CA PHE A 213 -5.25 11.44 3.52
C PHE A 213 -6.25 10.45 4.10
N SER A 214 -7.51 10.85 4.19
CA SER A 214 -8.59 10.00 4.72
C SER A 214 -9.71 9.88 3.70
N ARG A 215 -10.48 8.80 3.79
CA ARG A 215 -11.62 8.53 2.94
C ARG A 215 -12.91 8.44 3.76
N LYS A 216 -13.96 9.10 3.28
CA LYS A 216 -15.28 9.04 3.91
C LYS A 216 -15.98 7.73 3.54
N ASN A 217 -16.61 7.09 4.52
CA ASN A 217 -17.50 5.96 4.29
C ASN A 217 -18.95 6.48 4.19
N ILE A 218 -19.28 7.09 3.04
CA ILE A 218 -20.61 7.68 2.82
C ILE A 218 -21.72 6.62 2.70
N ASN A 219 -21.37 5.44 2.21
CA ASN A 219 -22.31 4.33 2.00
C ASN A 219 -22.45 3.43 3.23
N LYS A 220 -21.80 3.77 4.34
CA LYS A 220 -21.81 2.99 5.60
C LYS A 220 -21.45 1.50 5.39
N ARG A 221 -20.56 1.21 4.45
CA ARG A 221 -20.07 -0.15 4.20
C ARG A 221 -19.33 -0.71 5.42
N GLN A 222 -19.31 -2.03 5.57
CA GLN A 222 -18.70 -2.70 6.71
C GLN A 222 -17.19 -2.80 6.60
N ASN A 223 -16.50 -2.72 7.74
CA ASN A 223 -15.11 -3.16 7.88
C ASN A 223 -15.09 -4.65 8.17
N THR A 224 -14.23 -5.38 7.50
CA THR A 224 -14.07 -6.83 7.69
C THR A 224 -12.77 -7.20 8.39
N ILE A 225 -11.86 -6.24 8.58
CA ILE A 225 -10.58 -6.47 9.26
C ILE A 225 -10.80 -6.71 10.75
N SER A 226 -10.20 -7.78 11.28
CA SER A 226 -10.18 -8.05 12.72
C SER A 226 -9.21 -7.13 13.46
N LYS A 227 -9.33 -7.07 14.78
CA LYS A 227 -8.42 -6.30 15.63
C LYS A 227 -6.97 -6.82 15.53
N GLU A 228 -6.81 -8.12 15.51
CA GLU A 228 -5.52 -8.81 15.43
C GLU A 228 -4.84 -8.53 14.10
N GLU A 229 -5.58 -8.65 13.00
CA GLU A 229 -5.10 -8.29 11.66
C GLU A 229 -4.71 -6.81 11.58
N PHE A 230 -5.53 -5.92 12.09
CA PHE A 230 -5.22 -4.49 12.09
C PHE A 230 -3.91 -4.18 12.79
N LEU A 231 -3.67 -4.75 13.97
CA LEU A 231 -2.44 -4.57 14.74
C LEU A 231 -1.20 -5.17 14.01
N GLU A 232 -1.39 -6.25 13.28
CA GLU A 232 -0.32 -6.88 12.51
C GLU A 232 -0.06 -6.16 11.18
N PHE A 233 -1.12 -5.84 10.42
CA PHE A 233 -1.00 -5.29 9.07
C PHE A 233 -0.61 -3.81 9.05
N THR A 234 -0.79 -3.07 10.14
CA THR A 234 -0.31 -1.68 10.27
C THR A 234 1.18 -1.57 10.58
N LYS A 235 1.90 -2.68 10.76
CA LYS A 235 3.37 -2.66 10.85
C LYS A 235 4.00 -2.37 9.48
N SER A 236 5.09 -1.62 9.48
CA SER A 236 5.82 -1.28 8.24
C SER A 236 6.79 -2.35 7.75
N VAL A 237 6.87 -3.49 8.42
CA VAL A 237 7.64 -4.67 7.98
C VAL A 237 6.74 -5.88 8.06
N TRP A 238 6.53 -6.52 6.91
CA TRP A 238 5.77 -7.76 6.80
C TRP A 238 6.71 -8.92 6.49
N THR A 239 6.52 -10.05 7.16
CA THR A 239 7.32 -11.26 6.94
C THR A 239 6.40 -12.42 6.61
N PHE A 240 6.39 -12.81 5.35
CA PHE A 240 5.75 -14.02 4.85
C PHE A 240 6.45 -14.51 3.57
N PRO A 241 6.34 -15.82 3.23
CA PRO A 241 7.05 -16.40 2.10
C PRO A 241 6.57 -15.84 0.76
N ALA A 242 7.47 -15.80 -0.22
CA ALA A 242 7.11 -15.54 -1.60
C ALA A 242 6.35 -16.73 -2.21
N GLU A 243 5.48 -16.45 -3.18
CA GLU A 243 4.81 -17.49 -3.96
C GLU A 243 5.80 -18.15 -4.92
N ARG A 244 5.62 -19.44 -5.17
CA ARG A 244 6.47 -20.19 -6.10
C ARG A 244 5.89 -20.10 -7.51
N ALA A 245 6.68 -19.57 -8.45
CA ALA A 245 6.31 -19.44 -9.86
C ALA A 245 5.69 -20.72 -10.44
N ARG A 246 6.27 -21.89 -10.14
CA ARG A 246 5.77 -23.19 -10.63
C ARG A 246 4.38 -23.58 -10.12
N ASN A 247 3.96 -23.05 -8.97
CA ASN A 247 2.63 -23.36 -8.40
C ASN A 247 1.53 -22.57 -9.09
N VAL A 248 1.90 -21.42 -9.68
CA VAL A 248 0.95 -20.43 -10.18
C VAL A 248 0.97 -20.32 -11.70
N GLY A 249 2.03 -20.81 -12.35
CA GLY A 249 2.20 -20.68 -13.81
C GLY A 249 2.59 -19.27 -14.27
N HIS A 250 3.04 -18.40 -13.35
CA HIS A 250 3.48 -17.05 -13.64
C HIS A 250 4.91 -16.84 -13.10
N PRO A 251 5.81 -16.16 -13.83
CA PRO A 251 7.24 -16.13 -13.49
C PRO A 251 7.59 -15.32 -12.24
N ALA A 252 6.74 -14.40 -11.80
CA ALA A 252 6.99 -13.55 -10.62
C ALA A 252 5.70 -13.17 -9.87
N PRO A 253 4.90 -14.15 -9.38
CA PRO A 253 3.68 -13.82 -8.67
C PRO A 253 4.01 -13.37 -7.24
N PHE A 254 3.37 -12.30 -6.76
CA PHE A 254 3.29 -12.10 -5.32
C PHE A 254 2.22 -13.05 -4.72
N PRO A 255 2.32 -13.44 -3.44
CA PRO A 255 1.31 -14.30 -2.82
C PRO A 255 -0.01 -13.55 -2.59
N VAL A 256 -1.14 -14.29 -2.55
CA VAL A 256 -2.49 -13.74 -2.23
C VAL A 256 -2.51 -12.96 -0.91
N GLU A 257 -1.66 -13.34 0.03
CA GLU A 257 -1.51 -12.67 1.33
C GLU A 257 -1.19 -11.17 1.20
N LEU A 258 -0.40 -10.77 0.19
CA LEU A 258 -0.02 -9.37 -0.01
C LEU A 258 -1.25 -8.48 -0.33
N PRO A 259 -2.02 -8.74 -1.41
CA PRO A 259 -3.23 -7.98 -1.69
C PRO A 259 -4.30 -8.17 -0.61
N TYR A 260 -4.41 -9.35 0.03
CA TYR A 260 -5.34 -9.58 1.12
C TYR A 260 -5.15 -8.56 2.26
N ARG A 261 -3.92 -8.36 2.75
CA ARG A 261 -3.60 -7.39 3.80
C ARG A 261 -3.94 -5.96 3.39
N LEU A 262 -3.61 -5.57 2.16
CA LEU A 262 -3.89 -4.24 1.65
C LEU A 262 -5.38 -3.97 1.47
N ILE A 263 -6.13 -4.97 1.00
CA ILE A 263 -7.59 -4.91 0.84
C ILE A 263 -8.26 -4.73 2.21
N GLN A 264 -7.87 -5.54 3.19
CA GLN A 264 -8.41 -5.44 4.56
C GLN A 264 -8.10 -4.09 5.21
N LEU A 265 -6.89 -3.54 5.00
CA LEU A 265 -6.50 -2.24 5.56
C LEU A 265 -7.21 -1.04 4.90
N TYR A 266 -7.49 -1.10 3.60
CA TYR A 266 -7.80 0.10 2.82
C TYR A 266 -9.14 0.09 2.12
N THR A 267 -9.93 -0.98 2.24
CA THR A 267 -11.26 -1.07 1.63
C THR A 267 -12.33 -1.50 2.61
N TYR A 268 -13.55 -1.10 2.31
CA TYR A 268 -14.77 -1.65 2.92
C TYR A 268 -15.32 -2.79 2.05
N GLU A 269 -16.22 -3.58 2.62
CA GLU A 269 -16.93 -4.63 1.89
C GLU A 269 -17.69 -4.08 0.66
N ASN A 270 -17.76 -4.86 -0.43
CA ASN A 270 -18.36 -4.48 -1.72
C ASN A 270 -17.69 -3.29 -2.44
N GLU A 271 -16.44 -2.93 -2.07
CA GLU A 271 -15.68 -1.94 -2.79
C GLU A 271 -14.84 -2.56 -3.92
N VAL A 272 -14.37 -1.73 -4.84
CA VAL A 272 -13.67 -2.16 -6.04
C VAL A 272 -12.16 -2.05 -5.87
N VAL A 273 -11.46 -3.14 -6.16
CA VAL A 273 -10.01 -3.27 -6.20
C VAL A 273 -9.56 -3.38 -7.67
N LEU A 274 -8.57 -2.60 -8.04
CA LEU A 274 -7.97 -2.57 -9.37
C LEU A 274 -6.57 -3.17 -9.35
N ASP A 275 -6.27 -4.03 -10.30
CA ASP A 275 -4.89 -4.43 -10.63
C ASP A 275 -4.61 -4.15 -12.10
N PRO A 276 -3.84 -3.09 -12.44
CA PRO A 276 -3.52 -2.74 -13.83
C PRO A 276 -2.52 -3.69 -14.51
N PHE A 277 -1.95 -4.67 -13.78
CA PHE A 277 -1.04 -5.69 -14.29
C PHE A 277 -1.38 -7.04 -13.63
N MET A 278 -2.58 -7.56 -13.95
CA MET A 278 -3.25 -8.64 -13.21
C MET A 278 -2.45 -9.95 -13.15
N GLY A 279 -1.68 -10.27 -14.19
CA GLY A 279 -0.88 -11.48 -14.26
C GLY A 279 -1.69 -12.73 -13.94
N SER A 280 -1.37 -13.41 -12.85
CA SER A 280 -2.02 -14.67 -12.44
C SER A 280 -3.26 -14.53 -11.55
N GLY A 281 -3.82 -13.31 -11.37
CA GLY A 281 -5.09 -13.09 -10.68
C GLY A 281 -5.03 -13.05 -9.14
N GLN A 282 -3.88 -12.77 -8.54
CA GLN A 282 -3.74 -12.79 -7.08
C GLN A 282 -4.59 -11.72 -6.37
N ALA A 283 -4.65 -10.50 -6.96
CA ALA A 283 -5.48 -9.43 -6.43
C ALA A 283 -6.99 -9.75 -6.54
N ALA A 284 -7.41 -10.41 -7.63
CA ALA A 284 -8.78 -10.86 -7.82
C ALA A 284 -9.19 -11.92 -6.78
N ILE A 285 -8.35 -12.94 -6.58
CA ILE A 285 -8.59 -13.99 -5.55
C ILE A 285 -8.70 -13.37 -4.16
N ALA A 286 -7.82 -12.44 -3.81
CA ALA A 286 -7.87 -11.75 -2.52
C ALA A 286 -9.14 -10.88 -2.38
N SER A 287 -9.62 -10.28 -3.47
CA SER A 287 -10.87 -9.50 -3.48
C SER A 287 -12.08 -10.39 -3.22
N ILE A 288 -12.21 -11.52 -3.90
CA ILE A 288 -13.27 -12.51 -3.68
C ILE A 288 -13.25 -13.00 -2.23
N LYS A 289 -12.08 -13.41 -1.74
CA LYS A 289 -11.90 -13.89 -0.36
C LYS A 289 -12.38 -12.89 0.71
N THR A 290 -12.45 -11.62 0.37
CA THR A 290 -12.78 -10.53 1.29
C THR A 290 -14.10 -9.84 0.97
N ASN A 291 -14.93 -10.38 0.08
CA ASN A 291 -16.18 -9.77 -0.41
C ASN A 291 -15.96 -8.38 -1.03
N ARG A 292 -14.96 -8.24 -1.88
CA ARG A 292 -14.71 -7.06 -2.71
C ARG A 292 -14.84 -7.43 -4.17
N HIS A 293 -15.22 -6.46 -4.98
CA HIS A 293 -15.16 -6.57 -6.43
C HIS A 293 -13.73 -6.33 -6.92
N TYR A 294 -13.38 -6.95 -8.05
CA TYR A 294 -12.10 -6.72 -8.70
C TYR A 294 -12.26 -6.26 -10.14
N ILE A 295 -11.24 -5.59 -10.64
CA ILE A 295 -11.06 -5.28 -12.05
C ILE A 295 -9.58 -5.45 -12.36
N GLY A 296 -9.28 -6.17 -13.44
CA GLY A 296 -7.92 -6.42 -13.87
C GLY A 296 -7.65 -6.01 -15.30
N TYR A 297 -6.40 -5.69 -15.59
CA TYR A 297 -5.89 -5.50 -16.94
C TYR A 297 -4.64 -6.34 -17.13
N ASP A 298 -4.49 -6.96 -18.28
CA ASP A 298 -3.25 -7.59 -18.73
C ASP A 298 -3.21 -7.57 -20.26
N ILE A 299 -2.04 -7.40 -20.85
CA ILE A 299 -1.89 -7.42 -22.32
C ILE A 299 -1.72 -8.82 -22.88
N ASP A 300 -1.33 -9.79 -22.05
CA ASP A 300 -1.10 -11.17 -22.45
C ASP A 300 -2.35 -12.03 -22.25
N GLU A 301 -2.95 -12.46 -23.37
CA GLU A 301 -4.13 -13.33 -23.35
C GLU A 301 -3.90 -14.63 -22.59
N THR A 302 -2.66 -15.13 -22.54
CA THR A 302 -2.29 -16.36 -21.81
C THR A 302 -2.44 -16.15 -20.31
N TYR A 303 -1.99 -14.99 -19.81
CA TYR A 303 -2.13 -14.64 -18.40
C TYR A 303 -3.57 -14.31 -18.04
N VAL A 304 -4.33 -13.65 -18.92
CA VAL A 304 -5.77 -13.44 -18.71
C VAL A 304 -6.49 -14.78 -18.54
N LYS A 305 -6.27 -15.73 -19.45
CA LYS A 305 -6.85 -17.10 -19.36
C LYS A 305 -6.40 -17.85 -18.10
N LEU A 306 -5.12 -17.71 -17.72
CA LEU A 306 -4.60 -18.31 -16.50
C LEU A 306 -5.30 -17.74 -15.26
N ALA A 307 -5.43 -16.42 -15.18
CA ALA A 307 -6.11 -15.74 -14.07
C ALA A 307 -7.59 -16.15 -14.00
N ASP A 308 -8.33 -16.13 -15.12
CA ASP A 308 -9.74 -16.53 -15.17
C ASP A 308 -9.96 -17.98 -14.71
N ASN A 309 -9.08 -18.91 -15.11
CA ASN A 309 -9.15 -20.29 -14.66
C ASN A 309 -8.93 -20.40 -13.15
N ARG A 310 -7.89 -19.75 -12.62
CA ARG A 310 -7.58 -19.78 -11.18
C ARG A 310 -8.66 -19.12 -10.33
N ILE A 311 -9.23 -18.01 -10.80
CA ILE A 311 -10.34 -17.33 -10.13
C ILE A 311 -11.55 -18.24 -10.09
N ARG A 312 -11.89 -18.89 -11.20
CA ARG A 312 -13.02 -19.83 -11.26
C ARG A 312 -12.83 -21.01 -10.31
N ASP A 313 -11.63 -21.63 -10.33
CA ASP A 313 -11.33 -22.77 -9.46
C ASP A 313 -11.41 -22.36 -7.98
N PHE A 314 -10.86 -21.20 -7.61
CA PHE A 314 -10.95 -20.64 -6.26
C PHE A 314 -12.40 -20.36 -5.85
N SER A 315 -13.23 -19.77 -6.72
CA SER A 315 -14.64 -19.48 -6.42
C SER A 315 -15.45 -20.75 -6.19
N MET A 316 -15.21 -21.81 -6.98
CA MET A 316 -15.87 -23.11 -6.77
C MET A 316 -15.50 -23.75 -5.43
N GLU A 317 -14.23 -23.64 -5.01
CA GLU A 317 -13.79 -24.13 -3.71
C GLU A 317 -14.34 -23.28 -2.55
N PHE A 318 -14.35 -21.96 -2.73
CA PHE A 318 -14.79 -21.00 -1.72
C PHE A 318 -16.29 -21.08 -1.44
N ASP A 319 -17.11 -21.27 -2.48
CA ASP A 319 -18.56 -21.42 -2.40
C ASP A 319 -19.00 -22.86 -2.06
N SER A 320 -18.08 -23.83 -2.05
CA SER A 320 -18.40 -25.21 -1.71
C SER A 320 -18.60 -25.35 -0.20
N PRO A 321 -19.74 -25.92 0.27
CA PRO A 321 -19.94 -26.17 1.69
C PRO A 321 -18.87 -27.12 2.22
N THR A 322 -18.31 -26.80 3.39
CA THR A 322 -17.34 -27.67 4.04
C THR A 322 -18.01 -28.96 4.50
N LEU A 323 -17.26 -30.09 4.55
CA LEU A 323 -17.77 -31.39 5.03
C LEU A 323 -18.47 -31.30 6.40
N PHE A 324 -18.08 -30.33 7.25
CA PHE A 324 -18.69 -30.09 8.56
C PHE A 324 -20.08 -29.42 8.49
N GLU A 325 -20.41 -28.72 7.40
CA GLU A 325 -21.74 -28.12 7.19
C GLU A 325 -22.79 -29.19 6.76
N TYR A 326 -22.33 -30.27 6.12
CA TYR A 326 -23.18 -31.41 5.76
C TYR A 326 -23.64 -32.25 6.98
N ASP A 327 -22.85 -32.26 8.06
CA ASP A 327 -23.14 -33.02 9.26
C ASP A 327 -24.11 -32.33 10.25
N ASN A 328 -24.57 -31.11 9.95
CA ASN A 328 -25.46 -30.34 10.85
C ASN A 328 -26.70 -29.80 10.12
N PRO A 329 -27.68 -30.67 9.76
CA PRO A 329 -28.86 -30.27 9.00
C PRO A 329 -29.85 -29.36 9.76
N HIS A 330 -29.54 -28.90 10.97
CA HIS A 330 -30.39 -28.06 11.82
C HIS A 330 -29.94 -26.59 11.96
N SER A 331 -28.95 -26.11 11.23
CA SER A 331 -28.57 -24.70 11.22
C SER A 331 -29.13 -23.97 10.00
N ALA A 332 -30.45 -24.00 9.81
CA ALA A 332 -31.11 -23.06 8.92
C ALA A 332 -31.23 -21.70 9.64
N PRO A 333 -30.86 -20.58 9.02
CA PRO A 333 -31.06 -19.27 9.65
C PRO A 333 -32.55 -18.98 9.77
N SER A 334 -32.95 -18.59 10.97
CA SER A 334 -34.28 -18.07 11.31
C SER A 334 -34.43 -16.62 10.84
#